data_399ec67ac4c45db5ab7bdf07183d0f8f
#
_entry.id   399ec67ac4c45db5ab7bdf07183d0f8f
#
_cell.length_a   1.000
_cell.length_b   1.000
_cell.length_c   1.000
_cell.angle_alpha   90.00
_cell.angle_beta   90.00
_cell.angle_gamma   90.00
#
_symmetry.space_group_name_H-M   'P 1'
#
loop_
_entity.id
_entity.type
_entity.pdbx_description
1 polymer ?
#
loop_
_entity_poly.entity_id
_entity_poly.type
_entity_poly.pdbx_seq_one_letter_code
_entity_poly.pdbx_strand_id
1 'polypeptide(L)'
;MSDTQPGIEALSAWLETPPGQYLLAWEQAQLDRVVGDVFGFHALQIGLPELDALRANRMPHRWVALDAGHAPPDLTKRAAVFAHGDALPFDERSLDLVVLPHTLELARDPHRTLAEVERVLMPEGRVVILGFNAASLWGLRQRLGRLRREAPSFLPRPGEFIGYWRLRDWLRLLSFEVEGGRFGAYRPALASEGWLERFA
;
A
#
# COMPACT_ATOMS: atom_id res chain seq x y z
N MET A 1 12.49 20.34 -12.12
CA MET A 1 11.62 19.51 -12.97
C MET A 1 11.10 18.42 -12.06
N SER A 2 9.84 18.56 -11.65
CA SER A 2 9.19 17.60 -10.76
C SER A 2 8.98 16.29 -11.51
N ASP A 3 9.71 15.28 -11.12
CA ASP A 3 9.60 13.92 -11.67
C ASP A 3 8.35 13.27 -11.02
N THR A 4 7.18 13.75 -11.45
CA THR A 4 5.88 13.26 -10.98
C THR A 4 5.79 11.79 -11.30
N GLN A 5 5.63 10.93 -10.30
CA GLN A 5 5.43 9.49 -10.53
C GLN A 5 4.00 9.29 -11.05
N PRO A 6 3.79 9.06 -12.35
CA PRO A 6 2.44 8.92 -12.95
C PRO A 6 1.65 7.74 -12.36
N GLY A 7 2.28 7.01 -11.45
CA GLY A 7 1.80 5.83 -10.82
C GLY A 7 0.78 6.03 -9.72
N ILE A 8 1.07 6.95 -8.85
CA ILE A 8 0.24 7.23 -7.68
C ILE A 8 -1.04 7.94 -8.13
N GLU A 9 -0.93 8.93 -9.01
CA GLU A 9 -2.09 9.66 -9.53
C GLU A 9 -3.10 8.75 -10.26
N ALA A 10 -2.59 7.80 -11.06
CA ALA A 10 -3.46 6.86 -11.75
C ALA A 10 -4.14 5.87 -10.79
N LEU A 11 -3.45 5.46 -9.70
CA LEU A 11 -4.05 4.63 -8.67
C LEU A 11 -5.09 5.42 -7.88
N SER A 12 -4.78 6.66 -7.44
CA SER A 12 -5.71 7.54 -6.72
C SER A 12 -6.99 7.78 -7.52
N ALA A 13 -6.87 8.14 -8.80
CA ALA A 13 -8.03 8.33 -9.69
C ALA A 13 -8.85 7.03 -9.86
N TRP A 14 -8.20 5.87 -9.92
CA TRP A 14 -8.90 4.60 -9.98
C TRP A 14 -9.60 4.27 -8.67
N LEU A 15 -9.02 4.59 -7.53
CA LEU A 15 -9.63 4.38 -6.21
C LEU A 15 -10.90 5.20 -6.00
N GLU A 16 -11.12 6.27 -6.74
CA GLU A 16 -12.38 7.03 -6.74
C GLU A 16 -13.51 6.31 -7.47
N THR A 17 -13.22 5.30 -8.29
CA THR A 17 -14.26 4.51 -8.99
C THR A 17 -14.98 3.53 -8.05
N PRO A 18 -16.21 3.07 -8.38
CA PRO A 18 -16.94 2.12 -7.55
C PRO A 18 -16.14 0.86 -7.17
N PRO A 19 -15.40 0.20 -8.09
CA PRO A 19 -14.55 -0.93 -7.72
C PRO A 19 -13.36 -0.54 -6.82
N GLY A 20 -12.82 0.67 -6.99
CA GLY A 20 -11.76 1.20 -6.12
C GLY A 20 -12.26 1.47 -4.71
N GLN A 21 -13.44 2.08 -4.58
CA GLN A 21 -14.08 2.33 -3.28
C GLN A 21 -14.41 1.03 -2.54
N TYR A 22 -14.87 0.00 -3.27
CA TYR A 22 -15.06 -1.33 -2.68
C TYR A 22 -13.75 -1.91 -2.14
N LEU A 23 -12.66 -1.79 -2.90
CA LEU A 23 -11.34 -2.24 -2.46
C LEU A 23 -10.91 -1.50 -1.20
N LEU A 24 -10.94 -0.16 -1.21
CA LEU A 24 -10.57 0.68 -0.07
C LEU A 24 -11.35 0.31 1.20
N ALA A 25 -12.67 0.11 1.07
CA ALA A 25 -13.51 -0.26 2.20
C ALA A 25 -13.11 -1.63 2.80
N TRP A 26 -12.80 -2.60 1.93
CA TRP A 26 -12.35 -3.91 2.37
C TRP A 26 -10.97 -3.84 3.04
N GLU A 27 -10.03 -3.15 2.43
CA GLU A 27 -8.66 -2.98 2.95
C GLU A 27 -8.65 -2.25 4.28
N GLN A 28 -9.44 -1.17 4.38
CA GLN A 28 -9.58 -0.44 5.62
C GLN A 28 -10.11 -1.35 6.75
N ALA A 29 -11.11 -2.18 6.46
CA ALA A 29 -11.65 -3.11 7.45
C ALA A 29 -10.62 -4.20 7.87
N GLN A 30 -9.73 -4.62 6.96
CA GLN A 30 -8.65 -5.54 7.32
C GLN A 30 -7.56 -4.84 8.16
N LEU A 31 -7.16 -3.64 7.76
CA LEU A 31 -6.19 -2.85 8.50
C LEU A 31 -6.65 -2.57 9.92
N ASP A 32 -7.89 -2.11 10.12
CA ASP A 32 -8.44 -1.81 11.44
C ASP A 32 -8.32 -2.99 12.40
N ARG A 33 -8.48 -4.22 11.90
CA ARG A 33 -8.32 -5.45 12.69
C ARG A 33 -6.87 -5.77 13.02
N VAL A 34 -5.97 -5.57 12.04
CA VAL A 34 -4.55 -5.95 12.19
C VAL A 34 -3.80 -4.92 13.03
N VAL A 35 -3.99 -3.62 12.74
CA VAL A 35 -3.23 -2.56 13.42
C VAL A 35 -3.79 -2.23 14.81
N GLY A 36 -5.05 -2.54 15.07
CA GLY A 36 -5.71 -2.24 16.36
C GLY A 36 -5.07 -2.96 17.55
N ASP A 37 -4.50 -4.14 17.30
CA ASP A 37 -3.87 -4.99 18.32
C ASP A 37 -2.34 -4.83 18.37
N VAL A 38 -1.76 -3.93 17.58
CA VAL A 38 -0.34 -3.61 17.63
C VAL A 38 -0.08 -2.48 18.61
N PHE A 39 0.73 -2.75 19.62
CA PHE A 39 1.10 -1.79 20.66
C PHE A 39 2.50 -1.27 20.45
N GLY A 40 2.76 -0.06 20.93
CA GLY A 40 4.03 0.62 20.84
C GLY A 40 3.84 2.12 21.01
N PHE A 41 4.80 2.89 20.56
CA PHE A 41 4.82 4.35 20.64
C PHE A 41 4.77 5.02 19.26
N HIS A 42 5.37 4.40 18.26
CA HIS A 42 5.66 5.02 16.98
C HIS A 42 5.16 4.17 15.81
N ALA A 43 4.18 4.68 15.07
CA ALA A 43 3.65 4.04 13.88
C ALA A 43 3.78 4.93 12.65
N LEU A 44 4.14 4.35 11.51
CA LEU A 44 4.31 5.04 10.24
C LEU A 44 3.48 4.35 9.15
N GLN A 45 2.70 5.13 8.41
CA GLN A 45 2.16 4.73 7.13
C GLN A 45 3.00 5.34 6.01
N ILE A 46 3.35 4.59 4.98
CA ILE A 46 4.10 5.08 3.82
C ILE A 46 3.21 5.05 2.58
N GLY A 47 2.92 6.21 2.03
CA GLY A 47 2.10 6.35 0.81
C GLY A 47 0.59 6.19 1.03
N LEU A 48 -0.15 6.18 -0.06
CA LEU A 48 -1.60 6.03 -0.21
C LEU A 48 -2.43 6.77 0.87
N PRO A 49 -2.47 8.10 0.81
CA PRO A 49 -3.15 8.90 1.83
C PRO A 49 -4.69 8.76 1.81
N GLU A 50 -5.27 8.21 0.75
CA GLU A 50 -6.68 7.89 0.64
C GLU A 50 -7.12 6.81 1.64
N LEU A 51 -6.19 6.00 2.11
CA LEU A 51 -6.40 4.97 3.11
C LEU A 51 -5.87 5.45 4.47
N ASP A 52 -6.70 5.49 5.50
CA ASP A 52 -6.27 5.79 6.86
C ASP A 52 -5.83 4.53 7.59
N ALA A 53 -4.65 4.03 7.23
CA ALA A 53 -4.17 2.74 7.69
C ALA A 53 -3.95 2.67 9.22
N LEU A 54 -3.75 3.82 9.86
CA LEU A 54 -3.46 3.90 11.31
C LEU A 54 -4.63 4.39 12.15
N ARG A 55 -5.85 4.53 11.59
CA ARG A 55 -6.99 5.10 12.33
C ARG A 55 -7.41 4.27 13.55
N ALA A 56 -7.32 2.95 13.46
CA ALA A 56 -7.66 2.04 14.56
C ALA A 56 -6.49 1.79 15.53
N ASN A 57 -5.28 2.22 15.18
CA ASN A 57 -4.10 2.05 16.01
C ASN A 57 -4.12 3.06 17.17
N ARG A 58 -3.65 2.64 18.35
CA ARG A 58 -3.68 3.41 19.60
C ARG A 58 -2.34 4.01 19.99
N MET A 59 -1.32 3.89 19.17
CA MET A 59 -0.01 4.49 19.44
C MET A 59 -0.12 6.02 19.51
N PRO A 60 0.59 6.69 20.41
CA PRO A 60 0.52 8.14 20.56
C PRO A 60 1.10 8.89 19.35
N HIS A 61 2.12 8.34 18.72
CA HIS A 61 2.79 8.96 17.57
C HIS A 61 2.49 8.19 16.29
N ARG A 62 1.71 8.81 15.40
CA ARG A 62 1.29 8.22 14.13
C ARG A 62 1.57 9.21 13.01
N TRP A 63 2.40 8.80 12.06
CA TRP A 63 2.80 9.63 10.93
C TRP A 63 2.38 8.99 9.61
N VAL A 64 2.25 9.84 8.60
CA VAL A 64 2.09 9.43 7.20
C VAL A 64 3.27 10.01 6.44
N ALA A 65 4.09 9.15 5.83
CA ALA A 65 5.14 9.57 4.91
C ALA A 65 4.57 9.62 3.50
N LEU A 66 4.73 10.78 2.86
CA LEU A 66 4.29 11.04 1.49
C LEU A 66 5.48 11.50 0.66
N ASP A 67 5.50 11.14 -0.62
CA ASP A 67 6.44 11.73 -1.55
C ASP A 67 6.08 13.21 -1.77
N ALA A 68 7.06 14.10 -1.68
CA ALA A 68 6.86 15.56 -1.76
C ALA A 68 6.18 16.04 -3.05
N GLY A 69 6.25 15.22 -4.12
CA GLY A 69 5.57 15.50 -5.38
C GLY A 69 4.08 15.13 -5.42
N HIS A 70 3.55 14.48 -4.38
CA HIS A 70 2.24 13.79 -4.45
C HIS A 70 1.34 14.04 -3.25
N ALA A 71 1.60 15.06 -2.44
CA ALA A 71 0.73 15.39 -1.32
C ALA A 71 -0.50 16.16 -1.80
N PRO A 72 -1.71 15.58 -1.76
CA PRO A 72 -2.92 16.33 -2.01
C PRO A 72 -3.08 17.46 -0.98
N PRO A 73 -3.57 18.65 -1.39
CA PRO A 73 -3.67 19.81 -0.53
C PRO A 73 -4.45 19.58 0.77
N ASP A 74 -5.44 18.71 0.73
CA ASP A 74 -6.33 18.44 1.88
C ASP A 74 -5.76 17.46 2.92
N LEU A 75 -4.71 16.72 2.57
CA LEU A 75 -4.11 15.70 3.44
C LEU A 75 -2.95 16.24 4.29
N THR A 76 -2.55 17.49 4.09
CA THR A 76 -1.56 18.18 4.93
C THR A 76 -1.98 18.36 6.39
N LYS A 77 -3.24 18.04 6.72
CA LYS A 77 -3.77 18.07 8.11
C LYS A 77 -3.35 16.90 8.98
N ARG A 78 -2.88 15.80 8.38
CA ARG A 78 -2.27 14.69 9.12
C ARG A 78 -0.78 15.03 9.31
N ALA A 79 -0.18 14.58 10.40
CA ALA A 79 1.25 14.76 10.64
C ALA A 79 2.03 14.07 9.50
N ALA A 80 2.23 14.80 8.42
CA ALA A 80 2.85 14.29 7.23
C ALA A 80 4.35 14.54 7.27
N VAL A 81 5.09 13.48 6.98
CA VAL A 81 6.53 13.55 6.71
C VAL A 81 6.71 13.44 5.21
N PHE A 82 7.42 14.39 4.60
CA PHE A 82 7.74 14.29 3.19
C PHE A 82 9.06 13.54 3.03
N ALA A 83 8.97 12.32 2.52
CA ALA A 83 10.13 11.45 2.33
C ALA A 83 9.87 10.42 1.24
N HIS A 84 10.94 9.96 0.59
CA HIS A 84 10.89 8.77 -0.24
C HIS A 84 10.86 7.51 0.63
N GLY A 85 10.15 6.47 0.18
CA GLY A 85 10.05 5.23 0.94
C GLY A 85 11.36 4.47 1.11
N ASP A 86 12.38 4.77 0.30
CA ASP A 86 13.73 4.21 0.36
C ASP A 86 14.74 5.12 1.10
N ALA A 87 14.27 6.24 1.70
CA ALA A 87 15.09 7.17 2.49
C ALA A 87 14.20 7.87 3.52
N LEU A 88 13.94 7.20 4.63
CA LEU A 88 13.05 7.68 5.70
C LEU A 88 13.83 8.50 6.73
N PRO A 89 13.31 9.66 7.15
CA PRO A 89 13.96 10.55 8.12
C PRO A 89 13.72 10.07 9.58
N PHE A 90 13.89 8.78 9.82
CA PHE A 90 13.77 8.16 11.12
C PHE A 90 15.07 7.44 11.49
N ASP A 91 15.41 7.45 12.76
CA ASP A 91 16.56 6.72 13.27
C ASP A 91 16.37 5.21 13.08
N GLU A 92 17.47 4.46 13.04
CA GLU A 92 17.39 3.01 13.04
C GLU A 92 16.68 2.51 14.31
N ARG A 93 15.87 1.47 14.17
CA ARG A 93 15.18 0.82 15.30
C ARG A 93 14.35 1.80 16.14
N SER A 94 13.62 2.69 15.50
CA SER A 94 12.82 3.74 16.15
C SER A 94 11.31 3.59 15.99
N LEU A 95 10.85 2.71 15.09
CA LEU A 95 9.43 2.52 14.82
C LEU A 95 8.95 1.13 15.27
N ASP A 96 7.77 1.07 15.88
CA ASP A 96 7.12 -0.17 16.30
C ASP A 96 6.25 -0.79 15.21
N LEU A 97 5.67 0.05 14.34
CA LEU A 97 4.78 -0.37 13.26
C LEU A 97 5.04 0.44 11.99
N VAL A 98 5.19 -0.25 10.87
CA VAL A 98 5.18 0.37 9.53
C VAL A 98 4.09 -0.28 8.69
N VAL A 99 3.26 0.54 8.02
CA VAL A 99 2.21 0.09 7.10
C VAL A 99 2.52 0.58 5.69
N LEU A 100 2.51 -0.35 4.74
CA LEU A 100 2.83 -0.12 3.33
C LEU A 100 1.59 -0.41 2.45
N PRO A 101 0.62 0.51 2.34
CA PRO A 101 -0.54 0.31 1.48
C PRO A 101 -0.14 0.57 0.02
N HIS A 102 -0.05 -0.47 -0.81
CA HIS A 102 0.34 -0.44 -2.23
C HIS A 102 1.68 0.26 -2.53
N THR A 103 2.47 0.51 -1.50
CA THR A 103 3.73 1.28 -1.60
C THR A 103 4.75 0.56 -2.46
N LEU A 104 4.89 -0.77 -2.29
CA LEU A 104 5.92 -1.54 -2.97
C LEU A 104 5.69 -1.65 -4.49
N GLU A 105 4.43 -1.66 -4.92
CA GLU A 105 4.06 -1.76 -6.33
C GLU A 105 4.33 -0.46 -7.09
N LEU A 106 4.39 0.64 -6.35
CA LEU A 106 4.63 1.99 -6.88
C LEU A 106 6.06 2.45 -6.63
N ALA A 107 6.82 1.74 -5.79
CA ALA A 107 8.19 2.09 -5.49
C ALA A 107 9.10 1.93 -6.71
N ARG A 108 10.07 2.81 -6.85
CA ARG A 108 11.14 2.69 -7.87
C ARG A 108 11.99 1.44 -7.64
N ASP A 109 12.30 1.17 -6.38
CA ASP A 109 13.03 -0.01 -5.93
C ASP A 109 12.37 -0.58 -4.66
N PRO A 110 11.49 -1.59 -4.81
CA PRO A 110 10.84 -2.22 -3.67
C PRO A 110 11.81 -2.86 -2.67
N HIS A 111 12.96 -3.32 -3.13
CA HIS A 111 13.96 -3.93 -2.24
C HIS A 111 14.60 -2.88 -1.32
N ARG A 112 14.94 -1.72 -1.88
CA ARG A 112 15.47 -0.60 -1.07
C ARG A 112 14.43 -0.10 -0.08
N THR A 113 13.17 0.01 -0.50
CA THR A 113 12.08 0.39 0.41
C THR A 113 11.95 -0.61 1.56
N LEU A 114 11.99 -1.92 1.30
CA LEU A 114 11.93 -2.93 2.35
C LEU A 114 13.17 -2.92 3.27
N ALA A 115 14.36 -2.71 2.72
CA ALA A 115 15.58 -2.60 3.50
C ALA A 115 15.56 -1.36 4.41
N GLU A 116 14.99 -0.26 3.93
CA GLU A 116 14.82 0.96 4.73
C GLU A 116 13.77 0.77 5.83
N VAL A 117 12.69 0.05 5.55
CA VAL A 117 11.70 -0.33 6.56
C VAL A 117 12.33 -1.23 7.63
N GLU A 118 13.17 -2.20 7.23
CA GLU A 118 13.91 -3.05 8.18
C GLU A 118 14.84 -2.21 9.08
N ARG A 119 15.54 -1.23 8.50
CA ARG A 119 16.44 -0.34 9.24
C ARG A 119 15.73 0.44 10.33
N VAL A 120 14.55 1.00 10.02
CA VAL A 120 13.82 1.87 10.97
C VAL A 120 12.97 1.11 11.98
N LEU A 121 12.60 -0.15 11.70
CA LEU A 121 11.82 -0.96 12.63
C LEU A 121 12.65 -1.42 13.83
N MET A 122 12.04 -1.35 15.01
CA MET A 122 12.58 -1.94 16.23
C MET A 122 12.67 -3.46 16.13
N PRO A 123 13.53 -4.13 16.89
CA PRO A 123 13.42 -5.56 17.12
C PRO A 123 11.98 -5.91 17.57
N GLU A 124 11.38 -6.93 16.93
CA GLU A 124 9.97 -7.31 17.12
C GLU A 124 8.93 -6.29 16.60
N GLY A 125 9.38 -5.20 15.98
CA GLY A 125 8.51 -4.26 15.27
C GLY A 125 7.78 -4.95 14.11
N ARG A 126 6.61 -4.45 13.76
CA ARG A 126 5.74 -5.08 12.77
C ARG A 126 5.67 -4.28 11.47
N VAL A 127 5.67 -5.00 10.35
CA VAL A 127 5.33 -4.43 9.05
C VAL A 127 4.02 -5.05 8.54
N VAL A 128 3.11 -4.19 8.06
CA VAL A 128 1.86 -4.59 7.41
C VAL A 128 1.91 -4.13 5.97
N ILE A 129 1.78 -5.06 5.03
CA ILE A 129 1.92 -4.78 3.60
C ILE A 129 0.59 -5.11 2.92
N LEU A 130 0.05 -4.14 2.17
CA LEU A 130 -1.06 -4.35 1.25
C LEU A 130 -0.55 -4.29 -0.17
N GLY A 131 -1.07 -5.20 -1.00
CA GLY A 131 -0.70 -5.25 -2.41
C GLY A 131 -1.71 -6.02 -3.24
N PHE A 132 -1.72 -5.75 -4.53
CA PHE A 132 -2.57 -6.47 -5.47
C PHE A 132 -2.07 -7.89 -5.69
N ASN A 133 -2.97 -8.85 -5.61
CA ASN A 133 -2.62 -10.23 -5.92
C ASN A 133 -2.40 -10.42 -7.43
N ALA A 134 -1.16 -10.71 -7.82
CA ALA A 134 -0.79 -10.95 -9.22
C ALA A 134 -1.54 -12.15 -9.86
N ALA A 135 -2.01 -13.10 -9.05
CA ALA A 135 -2.77 -14.27 -9.49
C ALA A 135 -4.30 -14.04 -9.46
N SER A 136 -4.75 -12.81 -9.19
CA SER A 136 -6.17 -12.47 -9.18
C SER A 136 -6.71 -12.20 -10.58
N LEU A 137 -8.05 -12.15 -10.72
CA LEU A 137 -8.72 -11.69 -11.94
C LEU A 137 -8.30 -10.25 -12.32
N TRP A 138 -7.96 -9.44 -11.34
CA TRP A 138 -7.43 -8.09 -11.53
C TRP A 138 -6.03 -8.11 -12.15
N GLY A 139 -5.16 -8.99 -11.66
CA GLY A 139 -3.84 -9.22 -12.25
C GLY A 139 -3.92 -9.76 -13.69
N LEU A 140 -4.87 -10.66 -13.95
CA LEU A 140 -5.12 -11.16 -15.31
C LEU A 140 -5.61 -10.04 -16.23
N ARG A 141 -6.58 -9.23 -15.79
CA ARG A 141 -7.08 -8.08 -16.55
C ARG A 141 -5.97 -7.08 -16.85
N GLN A 142 -5.11 -6.78 -15.89
CA GLN A 142 -3.96 -5.89 -16.07
C GLN A 142 -2.99 -6.44 -17.14
N ARG A 143 -2.70 -7.76 -17.10
CA ARG A 143 -1.84 -8.42 -18.10
C ARG A 143 -2.46 -8.42 -19.49
N LEU A 144 -3.75 -8.72 -19.61
CA LEU A 144 -4.47 -8.70 -20.88
C LEU A 144 -4.62 -7.27 -21.42
N GLY A 145 -4.82 -6.27 -20.57
CA GLY A 145 -4.85 -4.85 -20.96
C GLY A 145 -3.50 -4.37 -21.53
N ARG A 146 -2.39 -4.85 -20.98
CA ARG A 146 -1.04 -4.58 -21.52
C ARG A 146 -0.81 -5.18 -22.91
N LEU A 147 -1.41 -6.33 -23.21
CA LEU A 147 -1.35 -6.99 -24.53
C LEU A 147 -2.25 -6.29 -25.57
N ARG A 148 -3.40 -5.78 -25.14
CA ARG A 148 -4.34 -5.01 -25.96
C ARG A 148 -4.09 -3.53 -25.73
N ARG A 149 -3.21 -2.91 -26.45
CA ARG A 149 -2.83 -1.46 -26.35
C ARG A 149 -3.94 -0.44 -26.13
N GLU A 150 -5.20 -0.85 -26.07
CA GLU A 150 -6.42 -0.02 -26.05
C GLU A 150 -7.16 -0.05 -24.70
N ALA A 151 -6.80 -0.93 -23.75
CA ALA A 151 -7.49 -0.96 -22.45
C ALA A 151 -6.76 -0.06 -21.43
N PRO A 152 -7.47 0.85 -20.73
CA PRO A 152 -6.86 1.66 -19.69
C PRO A 152 -6.35 0.74 -18.57
N SER A 153 -5.05 0.82 -18.31
CA SER A 153 -4.41 0.12 -17.21
C SER A 153 -4.67 0.93 -15.94
N PHE A 154 -5.20 0.33 -14.88
CA PHE A 154 -5.42 1.04 -13.62
C PHE A 154 -4.16 1.12 -12.77
N LEU A 155 -3.21 0.20 -12.95
CA LEU A 155 -1.87 0.41 -12.44
C LEU A 155 -0.98 1.02 -13.53
N PRO A 156 -0.20 2.02 -13.18
CA PRO A 156 0.72 2.64 -14.12
C PRO A 156 1.77 1.64 -14.61
N ARG A 157 2.37 1.94 -15.75
CA ARG A 157 3.34 1.07 -16.41
C ARG A 157 4.60 0.72 -15.60
N PRO A 158 5.12 1.52 -14.67
CA PRO A 158 6.16 1.02 -13.77
C PRO A 158 5.64 0.14 -12.65
N GLY A 159 4.34 0.21 -12.28
CA GLY A 159 3.78 -0.63 -11.22
C GLY A 159 3.72 -2.11 -11.63
N GLU A 160 4.43 -2.96 -10.95
CA GLU A 160 4.37 -4.41 -11.11
C GLU A 160 3.64 -5.04 -9.94
N PHE A 161 2.67 -5.91 -10.22
CA PHE A 161 2.12 -6.77 -9.18
C PHE A 161 3.21 -7.67 -8.61
N ILE A 162 3.44 -7.57 -7.32
CA ILE A 162 4.40 -8.41 -6.62
C ILE A 162 3.68 -9.67 -6.17
N GLY A 163 4.10 -10.83 -6.71
CA GLY A 163 3.53 -12.11 -6.30
C GLY A 163 3.85 -12.43 -4.84
N TYR A 164 2.88 -13.00 -4.11
CA TYR A 164 3.01 -13.35 -2.70
C TYR A 164 4.31 -14.12 -2.36
N TRP A 165 4.66 -15.14 -3.15
CA TRP A 165 5.85 -15.94 -2.91
C TRP A 165 7.14 -15.11 -3.06
N ARG A 166 7.19 -14.22 -4.05
CA ARG A 166 8.32 -13.31 -4.27
C ARG A 166 8.48 -12.33 -3.09
N LEU A 167 7.37 -11.72 -2.65
CA LEU A 167 7.38 -10.83 -1.49
C LEU A 167 7.85 -11.55 -0.23
N ARG A 168 7.36 -12.76 0.01
CA ARG A 168 7.76 -13.59 1.15
C ARG A 168 9.26 -13.93 1.12
N ASP A 169 9.81 -14.22 -0.05
CA ASP A 169 11.25 -14.49 -0.19
C ASP A 169 12.08 -13.25 0.12
N TRP A 170 11.64 -12.07 -0.34
CA TRP A 170 12.29 -10.80 -0.02
C TRP A 170 12.27 -10.49 1.48
N LEU A 171 11.12 -10.68 2.11
CA LEU A 171 10.98 -10.49 3.55
C LEU A 171 11.90 -11.42 4.36
N ARG A 172 12.02 -12.67 3.95
CA ARG A 172 12.95 -13.63 4.58
C ARG A 172 14.42 -13.24 4.45
N LEU A 173 14.81 -12.70 3.29
CA LEU A 173 16.18 -12.22 3.10
C LEU A 173 16.52 -11.05 4.03
N LEU A 174 15.54 -10.27 4.43
CA LEU A 174 15.65 -9.18 5.41
C LEU A 174 15.32 -9.63 6.85
N SER A 175 15.34 -10.94 7.11
CA SER A 175 15.09 -11.52 8.44
C SER A 175 13.70 -11.26 9.03
N PHE A 176 12.71 -10.89 8.19
CA PHE A 176 11.33 -10.80 8.62
C PHE A 176 10.70 -12.20 8.75
N GLU A 177 9.97 -12.40 9.84
CA GLU A 177 9.09 -13.54 10.00
C GLU A 177 7.67 -13.20 9.53
N VAL A 178 7.11 -14.00 8.62
CA VAL A 178 5.77 -13.77 8.09
C VAL A 178 4.76 -14.48 8.97
N GLU A 179 4.07 -13.73 9.82
CA GLU A 179 3.04 -14.25 10.74
C GLU A 179 1.78 -14.73 10.01
N GLY A 180 1.42 -14.09 8.88
CA GLY A 180 0.23 -14.47 8.13
C GLY A 180 0.00 -13.63 6.88
N GLY A 181 -0.99 -14.06 6.08
CA GLY A 181 -1.46 -13.32 4.91
C GLY A 181 -2.96 -13.52 4.72
N ARG A 182 -3.65 -12.48 4.29
CA ARG A 182 -5.08 -12.51 3.98
C ARG A 182 -5.29 -12.13 2.53
N PHE A 183 -6.11 -12.89 1.84
CA PHE A 183 -6.53 -12.61 0.48
C PHE A 183 -8.01 -12.28 0.47
N GLY A 184 -8.41 -11.30 -0.32
CA GLY A 184 -9.80 -10.87 -0.39
C GLY A 184 -10.06 -9.93 -1.56
N ALA A 185 -11.18 -9.19 -1.49
CA ALA A 185 -11.66 -8.32 -2.57
C ALA A 185 -11.84 -9.08 -3.90
N TYR A 186 -12.48 -10.26 -3.84
CA TYR A 186 -12.65 -11.17 -4.98
C TYR A 186 -13.67 -10.70 -6.03
N ARG A 187 -14.35 -9.58 -5.81
CA ARG A 187 -15.33 -9.07 -6.78
C ARG A 187 -14.64 -8.73 -8.11
N PRO A 188 -15.27 -9.07 -9.24
CA PRO A 188 -14.72 -8.71 -10.54
C PRO A 188 -14.60 -7.20 -10.68
N ALA A 189 -13.52 -6.72 -11.30
CA ALA A 189 -13.29 -5.30 -11.61
C ALA A 189 -14.18 -4.83 -12.77
N LEU A 190 -15.51 -4.96 -12.64
CA LEU A 190 -16.50 -4.53 -13.62
C LEU A 190 -17.06 -3.18 -13.20
N ALA A 191 -17.10 -2.23 -14.13
CA ALA A 191 -17.53 -0.85 -13.89
C ALA A 191 -19.07 -0.67 -13.72
N SER A 192 -19.89 -1.73 -13.77
CA SER A 192 -21.32 -1.61 -13.65
C SER A 192 -21.81 -1.86 -12.23
N GLU A 193 -22.47 -0.87 -11.64
CA GLU A 193 -23.06 -0.93 -10.29
C GLU A 193 -24.03 -2.11 -10.11
N GLY A 194 -24.82 -2.46 -11.10
CA GLY A 194 -25.77 -3.58 -11.04
C GLY A 194 -25.15 -4.97 -10.89
N TRP A 195 -23.83 -5.13 -11.16
CA TRP A 195 -23.10 -6.36 -10.89
C TRP A 195 -22.55 -6.39 -9.46
N LEU A 196 -22.21 -5.25 -8.90
CA LEU A 196 -21.68 -5.16 -7.54
C LEU A 196 -22.73 -5.53 -6.49
N GLU A 197 -24.00 -5.22 -6.72
CA GLU A 197 -25.12 -5.56 -5.83
C GLU A 197 -25.45 -7.06 -5.80
N ARG A 198 -25.25 -7.78 -6.90
CA ARG A 198 -25.52 -9.23 -6.97
C ARG A 198 -24.55 -10.12 -6.18
N PHE A 199 -23.40 -9.59 -5.75
CA PHE A 199 -22.36 -10.31 -5.02
C PHE A 199 -22.09 -9.68 -3.64
N ALA A 200 -23.06 -8.89 -3.12
CA ALA A 200 -23.00 -8.29 -1.79
C ALA A 200 -23.31 -9.31 -0.68
#